data_c9fe67b4f53bd6f3da794dfdc4319105
#
_entry.id   c9fe67b4f53bd6f3da794dfdc4319105
#
_cell.length_a   1.000
_cell.length_b   1.000
_cell.length_c   1.000
_cell.angle_alpha   90.00
_cell.angle_beta   90.00
_cell.angle_gamma   90.00
#
_symmetry.space_group_name_H-M   'P 1'
#
loop_
_entity.id
_entity.type
_entity.pdbx_description
1 polymer ?
#
loop_
_entity_poly.entity_id
_entity_poly.type
_entity_poly.pdbx_seq_one_letter_code
_entity_poly.pdbx_strand_id
1 'polypeptide(L)'
;MTTANISCAADATATYQCWNKGGNHPQAGNKETVGGPVSNGGAFPVRNGQTTGSITVSPPGQGDFSCPGGQALFLEDVSYTNIVLSGEGATADVPGTLTATGLHIAV
;
A
#
# COMPACT_ATOMS: atom_id res chain seq x y z
N MET A 1 -2.74 -31.70 -9.03
CA MET A 1 -2.91 -30.22 -9.00
C MET A 1 -1.59 -29.57 -8.72
N THR A 2 -1.21 -28.59 -9.51
CA THR A 2 0.01 -27.83 -9.28
C THR A 2 -0.32 -26.52 -8.59
N THR A 3 0.69 -25.92 -8.00
CA THR A 3 0.57 -24.63 -7.29
C THR A 3 1.59 -23.66 -7.87
N ALA A 4 1.14 -22.45 -8.16
CA ALA A 4 2.03 -21.37 -8.59
C ALA A 4 2.29 -20.43 -7.43
N ASN A 5 3.56 -20.14 -7.17
CA ASN A 5 3.95 -19.14 -6.20
C ASN A 5 4.11 -17.81 -6.92
N ILE A 6 3.27 -16.85 -6.57
CA ILE A 6 3.21 -15.57 -7.25
C ILE A 6 3.42 -14.46 -6.21
N SER A 7 4.20 -13.47 -6.58
CA SER A 7 4.44 -12.31 -5.73
C SER A 7 4.17 -11.01 -6.48
N CYS A 8 3.84 -9.98 -5.70
CA CYS A 8 3.66 -8.63 -6.21
C CYS A 8 4.59 -7.71 -5.43
N ALA A 9 5.32 -6.87 -6.13
CA ALA A 9 6.19 -5.88 -5.51
C ALA A 9 5.93 -4.53 -6.15
N ALA A 10 6.09 -3.48 -5.37
CA ALA A 10 5.91 -2.11 -5.85
C ALA A 10 6.70 -1.15 -4.98
N ASP A 11 6.93 0.05 -5.51
CA ASP A 11 7.37 1.19 -4.72
C ASP A 11 6.14 1.94 -4.27
N ALA A 12 6.00 2.15 -2.98
CA ALA A 12 4.80 2.76 -2.42
C ALA A 12 5.16 4.03 -1.66
N THR A 13 4.23 4.98 -1.68
CA THR A 13 4.27 6.14 -0.79
C THR A 13 2.95 6.23 -0.05
N ALA A 14 3.01 6.69 1.19
CA ALA A 14 1.82 6.91 1.99
C ALA A 14 1.96 8.24 2.69
N THR A 15 0.91 9.06 2.65
CA THR A 15 0.88 10.36 3.32
C THR A 15 -0.01 10.26 4.54
N TYR A 16 0.57 10.58 5.69
CA TYR A 16 -0.11 10.59 6.98
C TYR A 16 -0.26 12.03 7.45
N GLN A 17 -1.36 12.32 8.09
CA GLN A 17 -1.65 13.67 8.58
C GLN A 17 -2.32 13.62 9.93
N CYS A 18 -1.96 14.58 10.79
CA CYS A 18 -2.61 14.78 12.08
C CYS A 18 -3.81 15.69 11.92
N TRP A 19 -4.91 15.33 12.54
CA TRP A 19 -6.15 16.08 12.51
C TRP A 19 -6.54 16.47 13.94
N ASN A 20 -7.30 17.54 14.06
CA ASN A 20 -7.88 17.92 15.35
C ASN A 20 -8.66 16.76 15.96
N LYS A 21 -8.82 16.79 17.27
CA LYS A 21 -9.70 15.87 17.95
C LYS A 21 -11.09 15.93 17.28
N GLY A 22 -11.58 14.79 16.86
CA GLY A 22 -12.80 14.69 16.08
C GLY A 22 -12.59 14.60 14.57
N GLY A 23 -11.36 14.82 14.08
CA GLY A 23 -11.03 14.61 12.67
C GLY A 23 -11.58 15.65 11.72
N ASN A 24 -11.92 16.86 12.21
CA ASN A 24 -12.61 17.86 11.40
C ASN A 24 -11.67 18.84 10.71
N HIS A 25 -10.48 19.07 11.25
CA HIS A 25 -9.54 20.05 10.71
C HIS A 25 -8.13 19.48 10.68
N PRO A 26 -7.46 19.50 9.51
CA PRO A 26 -6.07 19.08 9.44
C PRO A 26 -5.16 20.11 10.11
N GLN A 27 -4.11 19.62 10.74
CA GLN A 27 -3.06 20.47 11.28
C GLN A 27 -1.98 20.60 10.22
N ALA A 28 -1.94 21.73 9.53
CA ALA A 28 -1.16 21.91 8.31
C ALA A 28 0.33 21.59 8.45
N GLY A 29 0.91 21.80 9.62
CA GLY A 29 2.32 21.48 9.84
C GLY A 29 2.59 20.03 10.21
N ASN A 30 1.57 19.22 10.44
CA ASN A 30 1.71 17.85 10.96
C ASN A 30 1.33 16.83 9.89
N LYS A 31 2.17 16.75 8.86
CA LYS A 31 1.95 15.87 7.72
C LYS A 31 3.28 15.28 7.30
N GLU A 32 3.28 14.00 6.97
CA GLU A 32 4.49 13.34 6.49
C GLU A 32 4.17 12.33 5.41
N THR A 33 5.04 12.28 4.41
CA THR A 33 4.99 11.25 3.38
C THR A 33 6.14 10.28 3.61
N VAL A 34 5.80 9.01 3.73
CA VAL A 34 6.78 7.93 3.86
C VAL A 34 6.76 7.10 2.59
N GLY A 35 7.90 6.57 2.22
CA GLY A 35 8.02 5.77 1.01
C GLY A 35 8.92 4.57 1.21
N GLY A 36 8.75 3.57 0.37
CA GLY A 36 9.59 2.39 0.40
C GLY A 36 9.03 1.26 -0.44
N PRO A 37 9.80 0.20 -0.62
CA PRO A 37 9.32 -0.97 -1.33
C PRO A 37 8.33 -1.75 -0.47
N VAL A 38 7.31 -2.27 -1.14
CA VAL A 38 6.33 -3.14 -0.51
C VAL A 38 6.17 -4.39 -1.37
N SER A 39 5.85 -5.51 -0.74
CA SER A 39 5.63 -6.74 -1.47
C SER A 39 4.76 -7.68 -0.68
N ASN A 40 4.13 -8.58 -1.41
CA ASN A 40 3.39 -9.68 -0.81
C ASN A 40 3.31 -10.80 -1.84
N GLY A 41 2.93 -11.98 -1.41
CA GLY A 41 2.83 -13.11 -2.30
C GLY A 41 1.93 -14.19 -1.75
N GLY A 42 1.69 -15.19 -2.57
CA GLY A 42 0.87 -16.32 -2.18
C GLY A 42 1.08 -17.50 -3.09
N ALA A 43 0.53 -18.63 -2.69
CA ALA A 43 0.49 -19.85 -3.48
C ALA A 43 -0.92 -20.04 -4.00
N PHE A 44 -1.05 -20.24 -5.30
CA PHE A 44 -2.35 -20.33 -5.96
C PHE A 44 -2.48 -21.62 -6.75
N PRO A 45 -3.61 -22.31 -6.66
CA PRO A 45 -3.79 -23.53 -7.46
C PRO A 45 -3.84 -23.22 -8.95
N VAL A 46 -3.23 -24.09 -9.73
CA VAL A 46 -3.25 -23.99 -11.19
C VAL A 46 -4.24 -25.03 -11.73
N ARG A 47 -5.18 -24.58 -12.55
CA ARG A 47 -6.19 -25.42 -13.15
C ARG A 47 -6.27 -25.13 -14.64
N ASN A 48 -6.17 -26.17 -15.47
CA ASN A 48 -6.24 -26.02 -16.92
C ASN A 48 -5.23 -25.02 -17.46
N GLY A 49 -4.03 -24.98 -16.86
CA GLY A 49 -2.99 -24.04 -17.27
C GLY A 49 -3.22 -22.61 -16.83
N GLN A 50 -4.20 -22.36 -15.97
CA GLN A 50 -4.52 -21.03 -15.48
C GLN A 50 -4.57 -20.99 -13.98
N THR A 51 -4.21 -19.83 -13.42
CA THR A 51 -4.40 -19.59 -12.01
C THR A 51 -5.07 -18.23 -11.81
N THR A 52 -5.95 -18.17 -10.80
CA THR A 52 -6.63 -16.92 -10.42
C THR A 52 -6.48 -16.72 -8.93
N GLY A 53 -6.51 -15.47 -8.52
CA GLY A 53 -6.39 -15.13 -7.13
C GLY A 53 -6.18 -13.64 -6.97
N SER A 54 -5.94 -13.22 -5.74
CA SER A 54 -5.64 -11.83 -5.45
C SER A 54 -4.46 -11.74 -4.48
N ILE A 55 -3.67 -10.69 -4.63
CA ILE A 55 -2.55 -10.38 -3.74
C ILE A 55 -2.76 -8.95 -3.27
N THR A 56 -2.79 -8.77 -1.95
CA THR A 56 -2.94 -7.44 -1.35
C THR A 56 -1.60 -6.95 -0.84
N VAL A 57 -1.23 -5.74 -1.26
CA VAL A 57 0.00 -5.09 -0.82
C VAL A 57 -0.39 -3.90 0.02
N SER A 58 0.16 -3.84 1.24
CA SER A 58 -0.16 -2.76 2.18
C SER A 58 0.81 -1.59 2.03
N PRO A 59 0.35 -0.34 2.24
CA PRO A 59 1.25 0.81 2.21
C PRO A 59 2.21 0.78 3.40
N PRO A 60 3.35 1.52 3.31
CA PRO A 60 4.26 1.61 4.44
C PRO A 60 3.59 2.31 5.63
N GLY A 61 3.96 1.91 6.83
CA GLY A 61 3.48 2.54 8.06
C GLY A 61 4.09 3.91 8.29
N GLN A 62 3.57 4.65 9.28
CA GLN A 62 4.00 6.01 9.55
C GLN A 62 5.42 6.12 10.13
N GLY A 63 6.03 5.01 10.55
CA GLY A 63 7.36 5.03 11.14
C GLY A 63 7.36 5.79 12.46
N ASP A 64 8.30 6.75 12.59
CA ASP A 64 8.43 7.56 13.80
C ASP A 64 7.48 8.76 13.83
N PHE A 65 6.71 8.96 12.77
CA PHE A 65 5.76 10.07 12.73
C PHE A 65 4.60 9.82 13.69
N SER A 66 4.35 10.77 14.55
CA SER A 66 3.26 10.67 15.51
C SER A 66 2.59 12.02 15.68
N CYS A 67 1.36 12.00 16.19
CA CYS A 67 0.61 13.21 16.42
C CYS A 67 0.72 13.66 17.88
N PRO A 68 0.82 14.98 18.13
CA PRO A 68 0.78 15.48 19.51
C PRO A 68 -0.57 15.20 20.17
N GLY A 69 -0.61 15.33 21.47
CA GLY A 69 -1.83 15.11 22.23
C GLY A 69 -2.99 15.97 21.72
N GLY A 70 -4.17 15.41 21.68
CA GLY A 70 -5.34 16.10 21.17
C GLY A 70 -5.53 16.00 19.66
N GLN A 71 -4.61 15.34 18.96
CA GLN A 71 -4.73 15.12 17.51
C GLN A 71 -4.76 13.65 17.20
N ALA A 72 -5.41 13.29 16.09
CA ALA A 72 -5.52 11.92 15.63
C ALA A 72 -4.76 11.75 14.33
N LEU A 73 -4.19 10.57 14.15
CA LEU A 73 -3.40 10.21 12.95
C LEU A 73 -4.28 9.52 11.93
N PHE A 74 -4.22 10.02 10.70
CA PHE A 74 -4.96 9.44 9.58
C PHE A 74 -4.04 9.19 8.39
N LEU A 75 -4.30 8.10 7.69
CA LEU A 75 -3.71 7.84 6.38
C LEU A 75 -4.58 8.55 5.34
N GLU A 76 -3.98 9.48 4.59
CA GLU A 76 -4.71 10.31 3.64
C GLU A 76 -4.52 9.89 2.20
N ASP A 77 -3.29 9.61 1.80
CA ASP A 77 -2.99 9.32 0.40
C ASP A 77 -2.05 8.13 0.31
N VAL A 78 -2.22 7.33 -0.74
CA VAL A 78 -1.35 6.19 -1.05
C VAL A 78 -1.06 6.19 -2.54
N SER A 79 0.17 5.86 -2.91
CA SER A 79 0.57 5.73 -4.32
C SER A 79 1.46 4.51 -4.48
N TYR A 80 1.26 3.78 -5.57
CA TYR A 80 2.09 2.63 -5.94
C TYR A 80 2.62 2.82 -7.35
N THR A 81 3.93 2.65 -7.53
CA THR A 81 4.61 2.73 -8.82
C THR A 81 5.52 1.52 -8.99
N ASN A 82 5.99 1.29 -10.21
CA ASN A 82 6.89 0.18 -10.52
C ASN A 82 6.34 -1.15 -10.03
N ILE A 83 5.08 -1.41 -10.34
CA ILE A 83 4.38 -2.60 -9.87
C ILE A 83 4.79 -3.78 -10.74
N VAL A 84 5.29 -4.84 -10.10
CA VAL A 84 5.79 -6.04 -10.79
C VAL A 84 5.15 -7.28 -10.19
N LEU A 85 4.62 -8.13 -11.06
CA LEU A 85 4.17 -9.46 -10.70
C LEU A 85 5.24 -10.46 -11.12
N SER A 86 5.58 -11.38 -10.22
CA SER A 86 6.58 -12.41 -10.48
C SER A 86 6.04 -13.77 -10.11
N GLY A 87 6.32 -14.78 -10.92
CA GLY A 87 5.93 -16.13 -10.59
C GLY A 87 6.51 -17.13 -11.57
N GLU A 88 6.96 -18.27 -11.07
CA GLU A 88 7.42 -19.42 -11.85
C GLU A 88 8.43 -19.06 -12.95
N GLY A 89 9.39 -18.18 -12.60
CA GLY A 89 10.43 -17.78 -13.53
C GLY A 89 10.04 -16.69 -14.52
N ALA A 90 8.86 -16.11 -14.39
CA ALA A 90 8.40 -15.04 -15.28
C ALA A 90 8.06 -13.79 -14.48
N THR A 91 8.15 -12.63 -15.14
CA THR A 91 7.75 -11.37 -14.55
C THR A 91 6.85 -10.60 -15.50
N ALA A 92 5.98 -9.77 -14.93
CA ALA A 92 5.12 -8.89 -15.71
C ALA A 92 5.02 -7.54 -15.02
N ASP A 93 5.24 -6.48 -15.77
CA ASP A 93 5.11 -5.12 -15.25
C ASP A 93 3.66 -4.65 -15.39
N VAL A 94 3.13 -4.05 -14.34
CA VAL A 94 1.84 -3.38 -14.38
C VAL A 94 2.12 -1.91 -14.67
N PRO A 95 1.76 -1.40 -15.86
CA PRO A 95 2.12 -0.04 -16.23
C PRO A 95 1.34 1.00 -15.44
N GLY A 96 1.95 2.16 -15.27
CA GLY A 96 1.32 3.31 -14.66
C GLY A 96 1.48 3.38 -13.17
N THR A 97 0.75 4.32 -12.59
CA THR A 97 0.75 4.58 -11.15
C THR A 97 -0.67 4.43 -10.63
N LEU A 98 -0.81 3.68 -9.54
CA LEU A 98 -2.09 3.56 -8.85
C LEU A 98 -2.07 4.50 -7.65
N THR A 99 -3.03 5.40 -7.58
CA THR A 99 -3.12 6.36 -6.48
C THR A 99 -4.51 6.38 -5.87
N ALA A 100 -4.56 6.64 -4.57
CA ALA A 100 -5.80 6.92 -3.87
C ALA A 100 -5.55 8.14 -2.98
N THR A 101 -6.45 9.10 -3.04
CA THR A 101 -6.33 10.35 -2.28
C THR A 101 -7.55 10.58 -1.42
N GLY A 102 -7.41 11.39 -0.38
CA GLY A 102 -8.53 11.74 0.48
C GLY A 102 -9.12 10.56 1.24
N LEU A 103 -8.30 9.55 1.56
CA LEU A 103 -8.78 8.32 2.18
C LEU A 103 -9.32 8.54 3.59
N HIS A 104 -8.63 9.37 4.38
CA HIS A 104 -9.01 9.71 5.75
C HIS A 104 -9.28 8.46 6.60
N ILE A 105 -8.31 7.54 6.63
CA ILE A 105 -8.43 6.29 7.37
C ILE A 105 -7.70 6.42 8.70
N ALA A 106 -8.41 6.18 9.81
CA ALA A 106 -7.83 6.23 11.14
C ALA A 106 -6.76 5.15 11.30
N VAL A 107 -5.64 5.54 11.87
CA VAL A 107 -4.51 4.63 12.10
C VAL A 107 -4.50 4.15 13.55
#